data_53ff0afe122429d68cad330299858260
#
_entry.id   53ff0afe122429d68cad330299858260
#
_cell.length_a   1.000
_cell.length_b   1.000
_cell.length_c   1.000
_cell.angle_alpha   90.00
_cell.angle_beta   90.00
_cell.angle_gamma   90.00
#
_symmetry.space_group_name_H-M   'P 1'
#
loop_
_entity.id
_entity.type
_entity.pdbx_description
1 polymer ?
#
loop_
_entity_poly.entity_id
_entity_poly.type
_entity_poly.pdbx_seq_one_letter_code
_entity_poly.pdbx_strand_id
1 'polypeptide(L)'
;SFETLYLLYNDKLELKKINKDIVFDKLIQKYIQKNDDILTQFLLYRDLRTKGYVVKDGFGFGSDFRVYERGNYGLTDAKFLIFAFNEGTQQKIGKLYKNIDEITKMGKEPIIAVIERRGEIIYYKINKMNFLENKPELEMKDFNFN
;
A
#
# COMPACT_ATOMS: atom_id res chain seq x y z
N SER A 1 -10.57 -10.05 4.66
CA SER A 1 -9.23 -9.49 4.33
C SER A 1 -9.20 -8.92 2.92
N PHE A 2 -8.25 -8.06 2.62
CA PHE A 2 -8.06 -7.53 1.25
C PHE A 2 -7.75 -8.64 0.25
N GLU A 3 -7.07 -9.69 0.68
CA GLU A 3 -6.79 -10.85 -0.16
C GLU A 3 -8.08 -11.55 -0.62
N THR A 4 -9.05 -11.71 0.28
CA THR A 4 -10.37 -12.27 -0.06
C THR A 4 -11.09 -11.41 -1.11
N LEU A 5 -11.11 -10.09 -0.93
CA LEU A 5 -11.72 -9.14 -1.88
C LEU A 5 -11.02 -9.20 -3.25
N TYR A 6 -9.69 -9.27 -3.26
CA TYR A 6 -8.91 -9.36 -4.49
C TYR A 6 -9.15 -10.68 -5.24
N LEU A 7 -9.25 -11.79 -4.53
CA LEU A 7 -9.53 -13.09 -5.13
C LEU A 7 -10.94 -13.16 -5.69
N LEU A 8 -11.92 -12.56 -5.01
CA LEU A 8 -13.29 -12.41 -5.53
C LEU A 8 -13.33 -11.53 -6.77
N TYR A 9 -12.61 -10.41 -6.75
CA TYR A 9 -12.53 -9.48 -7.88
C TYR A 9 -11.96 -10.16 -9.14
N ASN A 10 -10.98 -11.04 -8.98
CA ASN A 10 -10.30 -11.72 -10.09
C ASN A 10 -10.91 -13.08 -10.49
N ASP A 11 -12.10 -13.40 -10.08
CA ASP A 11 -12.76 -14.71 -10.34
C ASP A 11 -11.98 -15.96 -9.85
N LYS A 12 -11.03 -15.76 -8.96
CA LYS A 12 -10.18 -16.83 -8.43
C LYS A 12 -10.76 -17.53 -7.19
N LEU A 13 -11.80 -16.97 -6.61
CA LEU A 13 -12.51 -17.55 -5.47
C LEU A 13 -13.93 -17.89 -5.87
N GLU A 14 -14.26 -19.17 -5.96
CA GLU A 14 -15.63 -19.66 -6.11
C GLU A 14 -16.30 -19.74 -4.73
N LEU A 15 -17.30 -18.92 -4.52
CA LEU A 15 -18.20 -19.07 -3.39
C LEU A 15 -19.34 -19.97 -3.80
N LYS A 16 -19.35 -21.19 -3.33
CA LYS A 16 -20.46 -22.13 -3.55
C LYS A 16 -21.78 -21.50 -3.13
N LYS A 17 -22.71 -21.33 -4.08
CA LYS A 17 -24.11 -20.93 -3.91
C LYS A 17 -24.43 -19.43 -3.78
N ILE A 18 -23.55 -18.48 -4.01
CA ILE A 18 -23.89 -17.06 -3.90
C ILE A 18 -23.50 -16.32 -5.16
N ASN A 19 -24.40 -15.46 -5.64
CA ASN A 19 -24.07 -14.56 -6.74
C ASN A 19 -22.90 -13.66 -6.35
N LYS A 20 -21.79 -13.80 -7.06
CA LYS A 20 -20.49 -13.20 -6.77
C LYS A 20 -20.54 -11.68 -6.67
N ASP A 21 -21.25 -11.02 -7.59
CA ASP A 21 -21.34 -9.56 -7.62
C ASP A 21 -22.03 -9.03 -6.37
N ILE A 22 -23.09 -9.69 -5.92
CA ILE A 22 -23.80 -9.32 -4.69
C ILE A 22 -22.90 -9.50 -3.45
N VAL A 23 -22.04 -10.52 -3.44
CA VAL A 23 -21.14 -10.76 -2.31
C VAL A 23 -20.02 -9.73 -2.27
N PHE A 24 -19.42 -9.42 -3.41
CA PHE A 24 -18.37 -8.41 -3.49
C PHE A 24 -18.90 -7.04 -3.05
N ASP A 25 -20.03 -6.59 -3.59
CA ASP A 25 -20.65 -5.32 -3.23
C ASP A 25 -21.03 -5.24 -1.75
N LYS A 26 -21.64 -6.29 -1.20
CA LYS A 26 -21.99 -6.34 0.23
C LYS A 26 -20.76 -6.32 1.14
N LEU A 27 -19.69 -7.02 0.75
CA LEU A 27 -18.46 -7.01 1.50
C LEU A 27 -17.78 -5.63 1.46
N ILE A 28 -17.68 -5.03 0.28
CA ILE A 28 -17.13 -3.68 0.12
C ILE A 28 -17.94 -2.67 0.95
N GLN A 29 -19.27 -2.67 0.84
CA GLN A 29 -20.13 -1.77 1.62
C GLN A 29 -19.95 -1.96 3.13
N LYS A 30 -19.89 -3.20 3.60
CA LYS A 30 -19.65 -3.50 5.03
C LYS A 30 -18.29 -3.00 5.51
N TYR A 31 -17.28 -3.04 4.65
CA TYR A 31 -15.95 -2.54 4.98
C TYR A 31 -15.90 -1.00 4.96
N ILE A 32 -16.50 -0.36 3.97
CA ILE A 32 -16.58 1.12 3.87
C ILE A 32 -17.30 1.71 5.08
N GLN A 33 -18.37 1.08 5.57
CA GLN A 33 -19.07 1.54 6.78
C GLN A 33 -18.18 1.53 8.05
N LYS A 34 -17.11 0.75 8.04
CA LYS A 34 -16.19 0.65 9.18
C LYS A 34 -15.02 1.60 9.11
N ASN A 35 -14.62 1.99 7.92
CA ASN A 35 -13.45 2.83 7.70
C ASN A 35 -13.50 3.45 6.29
N ASP A 36 -13.49 4.76 6.22
CA ASP A 36 -13.53 5.53 4.97
C ASP A 36 -12.30 5.27 4.07
N ASP A 37 -11.19 4.84 4.66
CA ASP A 37 -9.95 4.55 3.93
C ASP A 37 -9.93 3.17 3.25
N ILE A 38 -10.91 2.33 3.50
CA ILE A 38 -10.90 0.93 3.02
C ILE A 38 -10.89 0.82 1.49
N LEU A 39 -11.64 1.67 0.81
CA LEU A 39 -11.64 1.67 -0.65
C LEU A 39 -10.26 2.04 -1.19
N THR A 40 -9.65 3.07 -0.62
CA THR A 40 -8.27 3.51 -0.94
C THR A 40 -7.28 2.37 -0.74
N GLN A 41 -7.35 1.70 0.41
CA GLN A 41 -6.50 0.56 0.73
C GLN A 41 -6.73 -0.62 -0.21
N PHE A 42 -7.97 -0.90 -0.59
CA PHE A 42 -8.27 -1.97 -1.53
C PHE A 42 -7.74 -1.67 -2.94
N LEU A 43 -7.87 -0.44 -3.44
CA LEU A 43 -7.33 -0.03 -4.73
C LEU A 43 -5.81 -0.19 -4.76
N LEU A 44 -5.13 0.23 -3.70
CA LEU A 44 -3.70 0.08 -3.53
C LEU A 44 -3.29 -1.41 -3.46
N TYR A 45 -3.99 -2.21 -2.66
CA TYR A 45 -3.75 -3.65 -2.57
C TYR A 45 -3.87 -4.32 -3.94
N ARG A 46 -4.95 -4.02 -4.66
CA ARG A 46 -5.21 -4.54 -6.01
C ARG A 46 -4.08 -4.18 -6.98
N ASP A 47 -3.65 -2.91 -6.99
CA ASP A 47 -2.59 -2.45 -7.89
C ASP A 47 -1.27 -3.18 -7.64
N LEU A 48 -0.84 -3.27 -6.39
CA LEU A 48 0.38 -3.98 -6.00
C LEU A 48 0.33 -5.47 -6.34
N ARG A 49 -0.82 -6.14 -6.11
CA ARG A 49 -1.01 -7.56 -6.45
C ARG A 49 -1.01 -7.78 -7.97
N THR A 50 -1.63 -6.89 -8.72
CA THR A 50 -1.64 -6.94 -10.21
C THR A 50 -0.22 -6.79 -10.77
N LYS A 51 0.63 -5.99 -10.13
CA LYS A 51 2.05 -5.86 -10.44
C LYS A 51 2.90 -7.07 -10.01
N GLY A 52 2.32 -8.06 -9.34
CA GLY A 52 2.98 -9.32 -8.98
C GLY A 52 3.67 -9.33 -7.62
N TYR A 53 3.46 -8.30 -6.79
CA TYR A 53 4.01 -8.27 -5.43
C TYR A 53 3.19 -9.11 -4.47
N VAL A 54 3.83 -9.64 -3.43
CA VAL A 54 3.13 -10.20 -2.27
C VAL A 54 2.93 -9.08 -1.25
N VAL A 55 1.67 -8.86 -0.90
CA VAL A 55 1.22 -7.77 -0.03
C VAL A 55 0.59 -8.37 1.22
N LYS A 56 1.04 -7.93 2.39
CA LYS A 56 0.49 -8.28 3.70
C LYS A 56 0.13 -7.01 4.47
N ASP A 57 -0.70 -7.17 5.49
CA ASP A 57 -1.08 -6.06 6.37
C ASP A 57 0.17 -5.40 6.96
N GLY A 58 0.10 -4.09 7.14
CA GLY A 58 1.20 -3.30 7.67
C GLY A 58 1.61 -3.74 9.07
N PHE A 59 2.87 -3.50 9.39
CA PHE A 59 3.44 -3.84 10.68
C PHE A 59 4.23 -2.65 11.23
N GLY A 60 3.68 -2.03 12.25
CA GLY A 60 4.29 -0.89 12.92
C GLY A 60 4.35 0.41 12.11
N PHE A 61 4.78 1.48 12.74
CA PHE A 61 4.96 2.82 12.15
C PHE A 61 3.72 3.45 11.49
N GLY A 62 2.54 2.82 11.59
CA GLY A 62 1.32 3.25 10.90
C GLY A 62 1.30 2.92 9.41
N SER A 63 2.12 1.97 8.97
CA SER A 63 2.11 1.48 7.58
C SER A 63 0.80 0.74 7.26
N ASP A 64 0.28 0.97 6.07
CA ASP A 64 -0.92 0.27 5.60
C ASP A 64 -0.59 -1.15 5.13
N PHE A 65 0.52 -1.31 4.42
CA PHE A 65 0.97 -2.61 3.92
C PHE A 65 2.48 -2.78 4.06
N ARG A 66 2.89 -4.05 4.16
CA ARG A 66 4.26 -4.52 3.95
C ARG A 66 4.31 -5.32 2.65
N VAL A 67 5.32 -5.05 1.84
CA VAL A 67 5.43 -5.60 0.49
C VAL A 67 6.75 -6.32 0.32
N TYR A 68 6.68 -7.52 -0.21
CA TYR A 68 7.81 -8.38 -0.52
C TYR A 68 8.19 -8.24 -1.99
N GLU A 69 9.46 -8.25 -2.28
CA GLU A 69 9.93 -8.34 -3.66
C GLU A 69 9.41 -9.62 -4.33
N ARG A 70 9.27 -9.56 -5.64
CA ARG A 70 8.79 -10.71 -6.43
C ARG A 70 9.69 -11.93 -6.20
N GLY A 71 9.08 -13.06 -5.89
CA GLY A 71 9.78 -14.31 -5.63
C GLY A 71 10.44 -14.44 -4.25
N ASN A 72 10.46 -13.40 -3.43
CA ASN A 72 11.15 -13.40 -2.15
C ASN A 72 10.24 -13.70 -0.94
N TYR A 73 8.94 -13.83 -1.14
CA TYR A 73 8.03 -14.18 -0.05
C TYR A 73 8.36 -15.55 0.54
N GLY A 74 8.55 -15.58 1.85
CA GLY A 74 8.97 -16.77 2.59
C GLY A 74 10.47 -17.05 2.61
N LEU A 75 11.26 -16.28 1.82
CA LEU A 75 12.72 -16.39 1.80
C LEU A 75 13.39 -15.22 2.54
N THR A 76 12.82 -14.02 2.40
CA THR A 76 13.33 -12.80 3.03
C THR A 76 12.18 -12.03 3.70
N ASP A 77 12.52 -11.06 4.54
CA ASP A 77 11.56 -10.13 5.09
C ASP A 77 11.00 -9.18 4.03
N ALA A 78 9.86 -8.56 4.35
CA ALA A 78 9.28 -7.53 3.51
C ALA A 78 10.27 -6.36 3.34
N LYS A 79 10.49 -5.95 2.10
CA LYS A 79 11.41 -4.86 1.77
C LYS A 79 10.76 -3.49 1.93
N PHE A 80 9.50 -3.36 1.49
CA PHE A 80 8.81 -2.08 1.44
C PHE A 80 7.74 -1.97 2.53
N LEU A 81 7.64 -0.80 3.16
CA LEU A 81 6.50 -0.40 3.98
C LEU A 81 5.72 0.68 3.22
N ILE A 82 4.47 0.40 2.91
CA ILE A 82 3.61 1.26 2.09
C ILE A 82 2.69 2.05 3.00
N PHE A 83 2.63 3.36 2.76
CA PHE A 83 1.76 4.32 3.43
C PHE A 83 0.82 4.91 2.39
N ALA A 84 -0.47 4.60 2.51
CA ALA A 84 -1.50 5.11 1.61
C ALA A 84 -1.90 6.53 1.99
N PHE A 85 -1.94 7.41 1.01
CA PHE A 85 -2.40 8.79 1.18
C PHE A 85 -3.48 9.11 0.15
N ASN A 86 -4.54 9.74 0.62
CA ASN A 86 -5.55 10.40 -0.19
C ASN A 86 -5.61 11.89 0.17
N GLU A 87 -6.40 12.65 -0.55
CA GLU A 87 -6.63 14.05 -0.21
C GLU A 87 -7.18 14.15 1.22
N GLY A 88 -6.43 14.78 2.13
CA GLY A 88 -6.84 15.01 3.51
C GLY A 88 -6.06 14.27 4.61
N THR A 89 -5.09 13.43 4.27
CA THR A 89 -4.33 12.64 5.25
C THR A 89 -3.02 13.28 5.74
N GLN A 90 -2.96 14.60 5.88
CA GLN A 90 -1.74 15.33 6.28
C GLN A 90 -1.11 14.85 7.60
N GLN A 91 -1.91 14.33 8.54
CA GLN A 91 -1.41 13.86 9.83
C GLN A 91 -0.51 12.62 9.73
N LYS A 92 -0.69 11.79 8.71
CA LYS A 92 0.15 10.59 8.49
C LYS A 92 1.58 10.96 8.10
N ILE A 93 1.78 12.06 7.38
CA ILE A 93 3.11 12.52 6.91
C ILE A 93 4.02 12.84 8.09
N GLY A 94 3.53 13.56 9.10
CA GLY A 94 4.32 13.92 10.27
C GLY A 94 4.76 12.70 11.09
N LYS A 95 3.92 11.69 11.22
CA LYS A 95 4.26 10.43 11.88
C LYS A 95 5.29 9.64 11.08
N LEU A 96 5.10 9.55 9.77
CA LEU A 96 6.03 8.88 8.89
C LEU A 96 7.42 9.52 8.93
N TYR A 97 7.50 10.86 8.83
CA TYR A 97 8.77 11.58 8.87
C TYR A 97 9.58 11.29 10.12
N LYS A 98 8.93 11.17 11.29
CA LYS A 98 9.61 10.83 12.56
C LYS A 98 10.19 9.42 12.56
N ASN A 99 9.61 8.49 11.79
CA ASN A 99 9.95 7.08 11.81
C ASN A 99 10.85 6.65 10.64
N ILE A 100 11.14 7.55 9.68
CA ILE A 100 11.94 7.22 8.49
C ILE A 100 13.28 6.60 8.87
N ASP A 101 14.00 7.17 9.84
CA ASP A 101 15.32 6.68 10.24
C ASP A 101 15.25 5.26 10.82
N GLU A 102 14.23 4.97 11.64
CA GLU A 102 14.05 3.65 12.23
C GLU A 102 13.70 2.62 11.16
N ILE A 103 12.79 2.97 10.23
CA ILE A 103 12.40 2.12 9.11
C ILE A 103 13.63 1.79 8.26
N THR A 104 14.44 2.79 7.94
CA THR A 104 15.66 2.63 7.13
C THR A 104 16.72 1.78 7.86
N LYS A 105 16.91 1.98 9.17
CA LYS A 105 17.83 1.16 9.99
C LYS A 105 17.40 -0.30 10.05
N MET A 106 16.12 -0.59 9.94
CA MET A 106 15.60 -1.96 9.83
C MET A 106 15.81 -2.60 8.45
N GLY A 107 16.48 -1.90 7.52
CA GLY A 107 16.69 -2.36 6.15
C GLY A 107 15.42 -2.32 5.27
N LYS A 108 14.41 -1.54 5.68
CA LYS A 108 13.15 -1.39 4.94
C LYS A 108 13.09 -0.04 4.25
N GLU A 109 12.37 0.01 3.15
CA GLU A 109 12.18 1.22 2.36
C GLU A 109 10.75 1.75 2.54
N PRO A 110 10.57 2.96 3.09
CA PRO A 110 9.27 3.58 3.20
C PRO A 110 8.83 4.13 1.84
N ILE A 111 7.62 3.78 1.43
CA ILE A 111 6.99 4.20 0.18
C ILE A 111 5.68 4.91 0.49
N ILE A 112 5.49 6.11 -0.03
CA ILE A 112 4.18 6.77 -0.07
C ILE A 112 3.47 6.35 -1.36
N ALA A 113 2.22 5.90 -1.23
CA ALA A 113 1.31 5.66 -2.33
C ALA A 113 0.20 6.72 -2.29
N VAL A 114 0.18 7.59 -3.27
CA VAL A 114 -0.86 8.63 -3.43
C VAL A 114 -1.90 8.13 -4.41
N ILE A 115 -3.16 8.07 -3.96
CA ILE A 115 -4.29 7.68 -4.78
C ILE A 115 -4.99 8.95 -5.26
N GLU A 116 -4.96 9.18 -6.56
CA GLU A 116 -5.62 10.32 -7.19
C GLU A 116 -7.13 10.05 -7.38
N ARG A 117 -7.90 11.12 -7.60
CA ARG A 117 -9.36 11.05 -7.79
C ARG A 117 -9.79 10.11 -8.92
N ARG A 118 -8.94 9.91 -9.92
CA ARG A 118 -9.20 8.99 -11.04
C ARG A 118 -8.90 7.53 -10.73
N GLY A 119 -8.39 7.24 -9.50
CA GLY A 119 -7.97 5.91 -9.08
C GLY A 119 -6.58 5.52 -9.54
N GLU A 120 -5.81 6.43 -10.13
CA GLU A 120 -4.41 6.23 -10.43
C GLU A 120 -3.59 6.29 -9.14
N ILE A 121 -2.56 5.46 -9.06
CA ILE A 121 -1.70 5.36 -7.88
C ILE A 121 -0.29 5.76 -8.27
N ILE A 122 0.23 6.77 -7.58
CA ILE A 122 1.60 7.25 -7.74
C ILE A 122 2.39 6.85 -6.50
N TYR A 123 3.55 6.24 -6.70
CA TYR A 123 4.43 5.78 -5.63
C TYR A 123 5.65 6.69 -5.51
N TYR A 124 5.95 7.10 -4.28
CA TYR A 124 7.11 7.92 -3.96
C TYR A 124 7.99 7.20 -2.94
N LYS A 125 9.27 7.04 -3.28
CA LYS A 125 10.28 6.61 -2.31
C LYS A 125 10.68 7.80 -1.44
N ILE A 126 10.73 7.60 -0.13
CA ILE A 126 11.07 8.66 0.82
C ILE A 126 12.42 8.37 1.44
N ASN A 127 13.28 9.37 1.41
CA ASN A 127 14.53 9.40 2.14
C ASN A 127 14.57 10.65 3.02
N LYS A 128 15.13 10.52 4.24
CA LYS A 128 15.41 11.69 5.06
C LYS A 128 16.63 12.38 4.52
N MET A 129 16.52 13.69 4.27
CA MET A 129 17.62 14.51 3.79
C MET A 129 18.18 15.34 4.94
N ASN A 130 19.50 15.37 5.10
CA ASN A 130 20.17 16.34 5.96
C ASN A 130 20.37 17.65 5.15
N PHE A 131 19.64 18.68 5.54
CA PHE A 131 19.67 20.00 4.87
C PHE A 131 21.04 20.71 4.89
N LEU A 132 22.02 20.19 5.62
CA LEU A 132 23.34 20.80 5.75
C LEU A 132 24.30 20.45 4.59
N GLU A 133 23.99 19.48 3.74
CA GLU A 133 24.94 19.02 2.70
C GLU A 133 24.43 18.98 1.28
N ASN A 134 23.11 18.98 0.98
CA ASN A 134 22.65 18.93 -0.41
C ASN A 134 21.29 19.59 -0.62
N LYS A 135 21.14 20.28 -1.75
CA LYS A 135 19.82 20.74 -2.25
C LYS A 135 18.87 19.57 -2.39
N PRO A 136 17.57 19.74 -2.07
CA PRO A 136 16.59 18.67 -2.23
C PRO A 136 16.44 18.34 -3.72
N GLU A 137 16.98 17.22 -4.15
CA GLU A 137 16.52 16.56 -5.35
C GLU A 137 15.34 15.69 -4.94
N LEU A 138 14.14 16.19 -5.20
CA LEU A 138 12.95 15.37 -5.34
C LEU A 138 13.16 14.52 -6.60
N GLU A 139 13.82 13.41 -6.48
CA GLU A 139 13.80 12.40 -7.52
C GLU A 139 12.39 11.81 -7.60
N MET A 140 11.57 12.42 -8.45
CA MET A 140 10.42 11.72 -9.00
C MET A 140 10.99 10.64 -9.92
N LYS A 141 11.28 9.48 -9.34
CA LYS A 141 11.44 8.28 -10.15
C LYS A 141 10.06 7.69 -10.31
N ASP A 142 9.57 7.73 -11.54
CA ASP A 142 8.54 6.77 -11.94
C ASP A 142 9.00 5.41 -11.45
N PHE A 143 8.33 4.92 -10.40
CA PHE A 143 8.55 3.57 -9.91
C PHE A 143 7.97 2.62 -10.95
N ASN A 144 8.72 2.39 -12.01
CA ASN A 144 8.59 1.19 -12.78
C ASN A 144 9.09 0.06 -11.88
N PHE A 145 8.15 -0.61 -11.24
CA PHE A 145 8.39 -1.88 -10.58
C PHE A 145 8.62 -2.96 -11.66
N ASN A 146 9.67 -2.81 -12.45
CA ASN A 146 10.10 -3.85 -13.38
C ASN A 146 10.99 -4.86 -12.67
#